data_8d602967b1569e405b0e382f52760d0c
#
_entry.id   8d602967b1569e405b0e382f52760d0c
#
_cell.length_a   1.000
_cell.length_b   1.000
_cell.length_c   1.000
_cell.angle_alpha   90.00
_cell.angle_beta   90.00
_cell.angle_gamma   90.00
#
_symmetry.space_group_name_H-M   'P 1'
#
loop_
_entity.id
_entity.type
_entity.pdbx_description
1 polymer ?
#
loop_
_entity_poly.entity_id
_entity_poly.type
_entity_poly.pdbx_seq_one_letter_code
_entity_poly.pdbx_strand_id
1 'polypeptide(L)'
;MFGLTKEWQKKAGMAAAVFLTLAAGMLLFYRHWQFELPLYPNVDEQLSLGCIYELLGQHLYAGDIYVLDFFRYPHLTFYYAAAGARILGKILAGVDTVVILRFCVCGTALLSNICVYFSVKIMTGNRKYAYLGFLLSVFSLYGYAYLYYTGPDTLLYAIANLILLLGCLIWREKDEERAVYLWYPLLAICIGLAMAAKYHGIVFGVFWLALHIGKKYWKRHRNNYLFFLDCIVLALIFVLCNYSLFFYFKTFIGDNLYNLNHYAWGHPGIEHNLPFLGYLEAYALSSYGIFGGLLLVLGLVYLARRKEWGEMVIFSLMPLVILLLLSKYSIVLGRNMSLVLPFSFLFMTYGLMEAEAFLERWRNKRRGEEQEKSSRNAVNKTAGPGYSEKKAERNMVWHENMTASVIAALLMFVNAATVLGNYRYELTYNHAAAYIEENIPAGAKIYCTSYMPVMDTQKYEIVEIGEDISLLPERLNGNEYFVDVEYATGYFSQKKDYLLFRGGDMYPDKKAAYEQKTEAYAVMETWQGLSYGGEWKYRIGYFDFFSKSSSAYYVGPSITIYSVGNHGQ
;
A
#
# COMPACT_ATOMS: atom_id res chain seq x y z
N MET A 1 -43.97 18.28 -7.81
CA MET A 1 -43.08 17.49 -6.97
C MET A 1 -42.81 16.18 -7.68
N PHE A 2 -41.61 16.00 -8.24
CA PHE A 2 -41.22 14.77 -8.92
C PHE A 2 -41.05 13.65 -7.89
N GLY A 3 -42.01 12.73 -7.81
CA GLY A 3 -41.88 11.49 -7.05
C GLY A 3 -40.83 10.60 -7.72
N LEU A 4 -39.59 10.69 -7.25
CA LEU A 4 -38.55 9.75 -7.63
C LEU A 4 -39.04 8.34 -7.34
N THR A 5 -38.98 7.45 -8.35
CA THR A 5 -39.34 6.05 -8.14
C THR A 5 -38.46 5.41 -7.06
N LYS A 6 -38.95 4.41 -6.33
CA LYS A 6 -38.16 3.69 -5.30
C LYS A 6 -36.80 3.20 -5.81
N GLU A 7 -36.69 2.92 -7.09
CA GLU A 7 -35.44 2.50 -7.71
C GLU A 7 -34.43 3.66 -7.84
N TRP A 8 -34.89 4.86 -8.22
CA TRP A 8 -34.07 6.08 -8.23
C TRP A 8 -33.58 6.45 -6.84
N GLN A 9 -34.43 6.34 -5.82
CA GLN A 9 -34.04 6.58 -4.41
C GLN A 9 -32.95 5.61 -3.96
N LYS A 10 -33.04 4.32 -4.34
CA LYS A 10 -31.99 3.32 -4.04
C LYS A 10 -30.68 3.62 -4.78
N LYS A 11 -30.74 4.05 -6.05
CA LYS A 11 -29.53 4.42 -6.83
C LYS A 11 -28.89 5.67 -6.25
N ALA A 12 -29.66 6.69 -5.93
CA ALA A 12 -29.18 7.94 -5.31
C ALA A 12 -28.57 7.68 -3.93
N GLY A 13 -29.20 6.86 -3.10
CA GLY A 13 -28.66 6.47 -1.79
C GLY A 13 -27.33 5.73 -1.89
N MET A 14 -27.18 4.83 -2.88
CA MET A 14 -25.90 4.15 -3.10
C MET A 14 -24.82 5.11 -3.61
N ALA A 15 -25.13 6.00 -4.54
CA ALA A 15 -24.19 7.00 -5.02
C ALA A 15 -23.73 7.94 -3.90
N ALA A 16 -24.66 8.37 -3.03
CA ALA A 16 -24.34 9.17 -1.84
C ALA A 16 -23.43 8.40 -0.88
N ALA A 17 -23.69 7.12 -0.62
CA ALA A 17 -22.86 6.29 0.24
C ALA A 17 -21.43 6.13 -0.32
N VAL A 18 -21.28 5.91 -1.63
CA VAL A 18 -19.97 5.84 -2.28
C VAL A 18 -19.25 7.19 -2.18
N PHE A 19 -19.93 8.29 -2.46
CA PHE A 19 -19.36 9.64 -2.35
C PHE A 19 -18.90 9.94 -0.92
N LEU A 20 -19.73 9.70 0.08
CA LEU A 20 -19.38 9.92 1.49
C LEU A 20 -18.20 9.05 1.93
N THR A 21 -18.12 7.81 1.45
CA THR A 21 -16.99 6.91 1.72
C THR A 21 -15.69 7.45 1.12
N LEU A 22 -15.71 7.91 -0.13
CA LEU A 22 -14.55 8.52 -0.77
C LEU A 22 -14.15 9.82 -0.07
N ALA A 23 -15.10 10.66 0.31
CA ALA A 23 -14.84 11.88 1.07
C ALA A 23 -14.20 11.56 2.44
N ALA A 24 -14.69 10.55 3.15
CA ALA A 24 -14.09 10.09 4.41
C ALA A 24 -12.66 9.57 4.20
N GLY A 25 -12.41 8.78 3.14
CA GLY A 25 -11.08 8.35 2.76
C GLY A 25 -10.16 9.54 2.49
N MET A 26 -10.60 10.52 1.70
CA MET A 26 -9.82 11.74 1.43
C MET A 26 -9.50 12.53 2.70
N LEU A 27 -10.46 12.66 3.63
CA LEU A 27 -10.23 13.33 4.92
C LEU A 27 -9.20 12.61 5.79
N LEU A 28 -9.19 11.26 5.76
CA LEU A 28 -8.16 10.49 6.45
C LEU A 28 -6.77 10.69 5.84
N PHE A 29 -6.66 10.91 4.53
CA PHE A 29 -5.39 11.24 3.88
C PHE A 29 -4.95 12.70 4.07
N TYR A 30 -5.84 13.59 4.51
CA TYR A 30 -5.60 15.05 4.52
C TYR A 30 -4.28 15.45 5.15
N ARG A 31 -3.91 14.89 6.31
CA ARG A 31 -2.62 15.19 6.95
C ARG A 31 -1.42 14.57 6.26
N HIS A 32 -1.59 13.47 5.53
CA HIS A 32 -0.51 12.87 4.76
C HIS A 32 -0.05 13.74 3.58
N TRP A 33 -0.88 14.62 3.06
CA TRP A 33 -0.46 15.51 1.97
C TRP A 33 0.62 16.52 2.39
N GLN A 34 0.62 16.92 3.66
CA GLN A 34 1.63 17.81 4.26
C GLN A 34 2.68 17.03 5.05
N PHE A 35 2.53 15.70 5.16
CA PHE A 35 3.39 14.86 5.95
C PHE A 35 4.82 14.89 5.41
N GLU A 36 5.77 15.06 6.34
CA GLU A 36 7.21 15.08 6.04
C GLU A 36 7.67 16.28 5.20
N LEU A 37 6.81 17.25 4.91
CA LEU A 37 7.25 18.50 4.27
C LEU A 37 7.87 19.46 5.32
N PRO A 38 8.93 20.19 4.99
CA PRO A 38 9.62 20.30 3.69
C PRO A 38 10.66 19.19 3.42
N LEU A 39 10.85 18.27 4.31
CA LEU A 39 11.71 17.10 4.12
C LEU A 39 10.98 16.08 3.27
N TYR A 40 11.65 15.52 2.31
CA TYR A 40 11.13 14.43 1.47
C TYR A 40 11.87 13.14 1.84
N PRO A 41 11.54 12.48 2.96
CA PRO A 41 12.27 11.29 3.39
C PRO A 41 12.09 10.10 2.45
N ASN A 42 11.04 10.12 1.61
CA ASN A 42 10.89 9.14 0.56
C ASN A 42 11.75 9.53 -0.66
N VAL A 43 12.88 8.88 -0.81
CA VAL A 43 13.85 9.11 -1.90
C VAL A 43 13.19 8.96 -3.28
N ASP A 44 12.26 8.02 -3.44
CA ASP A 44 11.57 7.81 -4.70
C ASP A 44 10.60 8.95 -5.04
N GLU A 45 10.01 9.59 -4.03
CA GLU A 45 9.20 10.77 -4.25
C GLU A 45 10.05 11.95 -4.71
N GLN A 46 11.25 12.15 -4.15
CA GLN A 46 12.16 13.20 -4.60
C GLN A 46 12.53 13.04 -6.08
N LEU A 47 12.85 11.83 -6.51
CA LEU A 47 13.15 11.55 -7.93
C LEU A 47 11.94 11.84 -8.82
N SER A 48 10.75 11.45 -8.38
CA SER A 48 9.51 11.72 -9.12
C SER A 48 9.19 13.21 -9.19
N LEU A 49 9.38 13.93 -8.09
CA LEU A 49 9.16 15.38 -8.01
C LEU A 49 10.15 16.12 -8.90
N GLY A 50 11.44 15.73 -8.94
CA GLY A 50 12.43 16.33 -9.83
C GLY A 50 11.99 16.29 -11.29
N CYS A 51 11.53 15.14 -11.78
CA CYS A 51 10.96 14.99 -13.12
C CYS A 51 9.69 15.84 -13.35
N ILE A 52 8.81 15.90 -12.34
CA ILE A 52 7.53 16.62 -12.46
C ILE A 52 7.76 18.14 -12.45
N TYR A 53 8.65 18.64 -11.59
CA TYR A 53 8.96 20.05 -11.51
C TYR A 53 9.62 20.56 -12.80
N GLU A 54 10.51 19.77 -13.40
CA GLU A 54 11.04 20.05 -14.74
C GLU A 54 9.92 20.19 -15.78
N LEU A 55 8.95 19.25 -15.80
CA LEU A 55 7.79 19.34 -16.69
C LEU A 55 6.91 20.57 -16.41
N LEU A 56 6.85 21.04 -15.18
CA LEU A 56 6.08 22.23 -14.80
C LEU A 56 6.81 23.53 -15.11
N GLY A 57 8.12 23.48 -15.44
CA GLY A 57 9.00 24.64 -15.58
C GLY A 57 9.30 25.30 -14.23
N GLN A 58 9.35 24.53 -13.17
CA GLN A 58 9.67 24.92 -11.80
C GLN A 58 10.96 24.22 -11.37
N HIS A 59 11.67 24.81 -10.40
CA HIS A 59 12.87 24.20 -9.84
C HIS A 59 12.59 23.57 -8.49
N LEU A 60 13.15 22.39 -8.27
CA LEU A 60 13.11 21.70 -6.98
C LEU A 60 14.41 22.02 -6.23
N TYR A 61 14.31 22.23 -4.92
CA TYR A 61 15.47 22.49 -4.06
C TYR A 61 16.58 21.42 -4.15
N ALA A 62 16.21 20.16 -4.41
CA ALA A 62 17.12 19.02 -4.51
C ALA A 62 17.74 18.80 -5.91
N GLY A 63 17.49 19.70 -6.87
CA GLY A 63 17.96 19.61 -8.25
C GLY A 63 16.93 19.08 -9.23
N ASP A 64 17.06 19.52 -10.47
CA ASP A 64 16.16 19.13 -11.55
C ASP A 64 16.63 17.83 -12.21
N ILE A 65 15.70 16.97 -12.56
CA ILE A 65 15.95 15.74 -13.30
C ILE A 65 15.32 15.89 -14.68
N TYR A 66 16.16 15.81 -15.72
CA TYR A 66 15.67 15.89 -17.09
C TYR A 66 14.84 14.64 -17.44
N VAL A 67 13.51 14.80 -17.47
CA VAL A 67 12.57 13.68 -17.56
C VAL A 67 12.73 12.85 -18.84
N LEU A 68 13.13 13.46 -19.95
CA LEU A 68 13.21 12.77 -21.23
C LEU A 68 14.32 11.74 -21.33
N ASP A 69 15.38 11.86 -20.52
CA ASP A 69 16.48 10.87 -20.47
C ASP A 69 16.55 10.07 -19.16
N PHE A 70 15.54 10.22 -18.29
CA PHE A 70 15.43 9.51 -17.03
C PHE A 70 14.49 8.30 -17.17
N PHE A 71 15.01 7.08 -17.17
CA PHE A 71 14.25 5.84 -17.35
C PHE A 71 14.30 4.87 -16.15
N ARG A 72 14.74 5.32 -14.99
CA ARG A 72 14.61 4.51 -13.76
C ARG A 72 13.14 4.21 -13.44
N TYR A 73 12.26 5.15 -13.79
CA TYR A 73 10.80 4.94 -13.82
C TYR A 73 10.26 5.30 -15.21
N PRO A 74 9.20 4.59 -15.68
CA PRO A 74 8.50 5.00 -16.89
C PRO A 74 7.78 6.34 -16.71
N HIS A 75 7.52 7.06 -17.78
CA HIS A 75 7.16 8.49 -17.74
C HIS A 75 5.69 8.78 -17.47
N LEU A 76 4.78 7.81 -17.64
CA LEU A 76 3.34 8.07 -17.53
C LEU A 76 2.96 8.75 -16.22
N THR A 77 3.55 8.32 -15.10
CA THR A 77 3.28 8.90 -13.78
C THR A 77 3.63 10.38 -13.72
N PHE A 78 4.75 10.77 -14.32
CA PHE A 78 5.21 12.17 -14.34
C PHE A 78 4.30 13.05 -15.17
N TYR A 79 3.95 12.62 -16.39
CA TYR A 79 3.03 13.36 -17.26
C TYR A 79 1.64 13.49 -16.64
N TYR A 80 1.13 12.42 -16.06
CA TYR A 80 -0.15 12.41 -15.36
C TYR A 80 -0.17 13.39 -14.18
N ALA A 81 0.84 13.32 -13.32
CA ALA A 81 0.94 14.17 -12.13
C ALA A 81 1.13 15.65 -12.52
N ALA A 82 2.00 15.95 -13.48
CA ALA A 82 2.20 17.31 -14.00
C ALA A 82 0.92 17.89 -14.62
N ALA A 83 0.18 17.09 -15.40
CA ALA A 83 -1.10 17.52 -15.97
C ALA A 83 -2.14 17.81 -14.86
N GLY A 84 -2.23 16.92 -13.86
CA GLY A 84 -3.08 17.11 -12.69
C GLY A 84 -2.73 18.39 -11.92
N ALA A 85 -1.45 18.63 -11.66
CA ALA A 85 -0.99 19.83 -10.97
C ALA A 85 -1.29 21.11 -11.76
N ARG A 86 -1.13 21.12 -13.08
CA ARG A 86 -1.49 22.28 -13.94
C ARG A 86 -2.98 22.59 -13.90
N ILE A 87 -3.83 21.59 -13.82
CA ILE A 87 -5.30 21.77 -13.78
C ILE A 87 -5.71 22.21 -12.37
N LEU A 88 -5.32 21.45 -11.34
CA LEU A 88 -5.74 21.71 -9.97
C LEU A 88 -5.06 22.95 -9.38
N GLY A 89 -3.82 23.26 -9.75
CA GLY A 89 -3.11 24.46 -9.30
C GLY A 89 -3.82 25.77 -9.70
N LYS A 90 -4.58 25.77 -10.81
CA LYS A 90 -5.42 26.91 -11.18
C LYS A 90 -6.63 27.10 -10.25
N ILE A 91 -7.12 26.00 -9.66
CA ILE A 91 -8.29 25.99 -8.75
C ILE A 91 -7.84 26.22 -7.31
N LEU A 92 -6.69 25.63 -6.94
CA LEU A 92 -6.12 25.63 -5.58
C LEU A 92 -4.94 26.61 -5.50
N ALA A 93 -5.13 27.84 -5.98
CA ALA A 93 -4.09 28.88 -5.97
C ALA A 93 -3.57 29.13 -4.54
N GLY A 94 -2.24 29.16 -4.38
CA GLY A 94 -1.59 29.36 -3.08
C GLY A 94 -1.37 28.09 -2.24
N VAL A 95 -1.82 26.92 -2.70
CA VAL A 95 -1.48 25.63 -2.09
C VAL A 95 -0.13 25.15 -2.67
N ASP A 96 0.71 24.56 -1.81
CA ASP A 96 1.98 23.99 -2.21
C ASP A 96 1.81 22.95 -3.33
N THR A 97 2.68 22.99 -4.33
CA THR A 97 2.63 22.11 -5.51
C THR A 97 2.69 20.63 -5.11
N VAL A 98 3.51 20.27 -4.11
CA VAL A 98 3.63 18.88 -3.65
C VAL A 98 2.32 18.39 -3.03
N VAL A 99 1.66 19.25 -2.25
CA VAL A 99 0.33 18.95 -1.67
C VAL A 99 -0.70 18.71 -2.77
N ILE A 100 -0.69 19.53 -3.83
CA ILE A 100 -1.57 19.35 -5.00
C ILE A 100 -1.28 18.03 -5.71
N LEU A 101 0.00 17.70 -5.91
CA LEU A 101 0.43 16.45 -6.54
C LEU A 101 -0.02 15.23 -5.72
N ARG A 102 0.24 15.22 -4.42
CA ARG A 102 -0.19 14.17 -3.51
C ARG A 102 -1.72 14.04 -3.49
N PHE A 103 -2.45 15.14 -3.44
CA PHE A 103 -3.91 15.14 -3.56
C PHE A 103 -4.39 14.50 -4.86
N CYS A 104 -3.77 14.83 -5.98
CA CYS A 104 -4.11 14.29 -7.29
C CYS A 104 -3.92 12.77 -7.35
N VAL A 105 -2.73 12.27 -6.94
CA VAL A 105 -2.43 10.84 -7.00
C VAL A 105 -3.24 10.03 -5.98
N CYS A 106 -3.39 10.51 -4.75
CA CYS A 106 -4.27 9.90 -3.74
C CYS A 106 -5.72 9.85 -4.20
N GLY A 107 -6.24 10.96 -4.74
CA GLY A 107 -7.61 11.03 -5.26
C GLY A 107 -7.85 9.99 -6.34
N THR A 108 -6.91 9.80 -7.25
CA THR A 108 -7.01 8.78 -8.30
C THR A 108 -6.99 7.37 -7.73
N ALA A 109 -6.09 7.08 -6.76
CA ALA A 109 -6.05 5.79 -6.09
C ALA A 109 -7.38 5.50 -5.37
N LEU A 110 -7.93 6.46 -4.62
CA LEU A 110 -9.21 6.31 -3.93
C LEU A 110 -10.38 6.11 -4.90
N LEU A 111 -10.46 6.92 -5.96
CA LEU A 111 -11.50 6.79 -6.98
C LEU A 111 -11.45 5.44 -7.68
N SER A 112 -10.25 4.91 -7.94
CA SER A 112 -10.08 3.61 -8.58
C SER A 112 -10.68 2.45 -7.77
N ASN A 113 -10.86 2.58 -6.44
CA ASN A 113 -11.51 1.59 -5.61
C ASN A 113 -12.98 1.31 -6.00
N ILE A 114 -13.61 2.21 -6.76
CA ILE A 114 -14.92 1.95 -7.38
C ILE A 114 -14.85 0.72 -8.29
N CYS A 115 -13.71 0.45 -8.92
CA CYS A 115 -13.50 -0.75 -9.71
C CYS A 115 -13.59 -2.02 -8.85
N VAL A 116 -13.13 -1.99 -7.58
CA VAL A 116 -13.31 -3.11 -6.64
C VAL A 116 -14.79 -3.37 -6.38
N TYR A 117 -15.61 -2.30 -6.16
CA TYR A 117 -17.06 -2.45 -6.04
C TYR A 117 -17.66 -3.21 -7.22
N PHE A 118 -17.35 -2.77 -8.45
CA PHE A 118 -17.91 -3.41 -9.64
C PHE A 118 -17.36 -4.81 -9.85
N SER A 119 -16.07 -5.06 -9.57
CA SER A 119 -15.46 -6.39 -9.65
C SER A 119 -16.18 -7.39 -8.74
N VAL A 120 -16.34 -7.04 -7.47
CA VAL A 120 -17.06 -7.89 -6.51
C VAL A 120 -18.53 -8.06 -6.91
N LYS A 121 -19.19 -7.00 -7.38
CA LYS A 121 -20.58 -7.09 -7.86
C LYS A 121 -20.73 -8.05 -9.04
N ILE A 122 -19.81 -8.00 -10.00
CA ILE A 122 -19.80 -8.88 -11.18
C ILE A 122 -19.55 -10.34 -10.75
N MET A 123 -18.61 -10.54 -9.84
CA MET A 123 -18.22 -11.87 -9.43
C MET A 123 -19.24 -12.54 -8.50
N THR A 124 -19.86 -11.80 -7.59
CA THR A 124 -20.77 -12.33 -6.57
C THR A 124 -22.27 -12.13 -6.88
N GLY A 125 -22.60 -11.19 -7.77
CA GLY A 125 -23.99 -10.74 -8.02
C GLY A 125 -24.60 -9.93 -6.86
N ASN A 126 -23.89 -9.74 -5.74
CA ASN A 126 -24.45 -9.21 -4.50
C ASN A 126 -23.92 -7.79 -4.20
N ARG A 127 -24.83 -6.81 -4.10
CA ARG A 127 -24.50 -5.39 -3.83
C ARG A 127 -23.95 -5.15 -2.42
N LYS A 128 -24.39 -5.91 -1.41
CA LYS A 128 -23.89 -5.80 -0.03
C LYS A 128 -22.39 -6.10 0.00
N TYR A 129 -21.99 -7.25 -0.54
CA TYR A 129 -20.58 -7.63 -0.55
C TYR A 129 -19.75 -6.75 -1.48
N ALA A 130 -20.30 -6.26 -2.60
CA ALA A 130 -19.64 -5.29 -3.44
C ALA A 130 -19.29 -4.01 -2.66
N TYR A 131 -20.23 -3.51 -1.85
CA TYR A 131 -19.99 -2.34 -1.02
C TYR A 131 -19.00 -2.63 0.11
N LEU A 132 -19.05 -3.81 0.74
CA LEU A 132 -18.06 -4.21 1.75
C LEU A 132 -16.65 -4.33 1.16
N GLY A 133 -16.49 -4.91 -0.03
CA GLY A 133 -15.20 -4.95 -0.73
C GLY A 133 -14.65 -3.57 -1.06
N PHE A 134 -15.51 -2.65 -1.50
CA PHE A 134 -15.16 -1.24 -1.71
C PHE A 134 -14.71 -0.57 -0.42
N LEU A 135 -15.45 -0.74 0.69
CA LEU A 135 -15.06 -0.21 1.98
C LEU A 135 -13.71 -0.76 2.45
N LEU A 136 -13.48 -2.07 2.31
CA LEU A 136 -12.19 -2.68 2.64
C LEU A 136 -11.05 -2.08 1.80
N SER A 137 -11.27 -1.75 0.54
CA SER A 137 -10.23 -1.14 -0.30
C SER A 137 -9.95 0.31 0.08
N VAL A 138 -10.97 1.11 0.40
CA VAL A 138 -10.82 2.52 0.80
C VAL A 138 -10.15 2.67 2.16
N PHE A 139 -10.51 1.83 3.14
CA PHE A 139 -9.99 1.92 4.51
C PHE A 139 -8.82 0.97 4.79
N SER A 140 -8.09 0.54 3.76
CA SER A 140 -6.89 -0.28 3.88
C SER A 140 -5.72 0.52 4.44
N LEU A 141 -5.03 -0.01 5.47
CA LEU A 141 -3.79 0.60 5.99
C LEU A 141 -2.70 0.70 4.92
N TYR A 142 -2.66 -0.24 3.99
CA TYR A 142 -1.74 -0.18 2.86
C TYR A 142 -1.88 1.13 2.06
N GLY A 143 -3.11 1.56 1.82
CA GLY A 143 -3.38 2.82 1.14
C GLY A 143 -2.74 4.00 1.85
N TYR A 144 -2.90 4.06 3.17
CA TYR A 144 -2.31 5.13 3.99
C TYR A 144 -0.78 5.05 4.08
N ALA A 145 -0.20 3.86 3.97
CA ALA A 145 1.24 3.68 4.04
C ALA A 145 1.96 4.01 2.74
N TYR A 146 1.39 3.67 1.59
CA TYR A 146 2.12 3.63 0.33
C TYR A 146 1.50 4.44 -0.82
N LEU A 147 0.25 4.90 -0.71
CA LEU A 147 -0.45 5.54 -1.82
C LEU A 147 -0.64 7.06 -1.64
N TYR A 148 -0.01 7.68 -0.64
CA TYR A 148 -0.14 9.12 -0.40
C TYR A 148 0.93 9.97 -1.09
N TYR A 149 2.08 9.41 -1.38
CA TYR A 149 3.18 10.14 -2.02
C TYR A 149 3.13 10.06 -3.55
N THR A 150 3.79 11.04 -4.18
CA THR A 150 3.82 11.16 -5.64
C THR A 150 4.83 10.17 -6.23
N GLY A 151 4.36 8.99 -6.59
CA GLY A 151 5.21 7.93 -7.12
C GLY A 151 4.48 7.00 -8.08
N PRO A 152 5.23 6.14 -8.77
CA PRO A 152 4.68 5.24 -9.79
C PRO A 152 3.72 4.19 -9.22
N ASP A 153 3.88 3.81 -7.95
CA ASP A 153 3.08 2.79 -7.28
C ASP A 153 1.61 3.18 -7.14
N THR A 154 1.34 4.47 -6.90
CA THR A 154 -0.02 4.99 -6.74
C THR A 154 -0.83 4.90 -8.02
N LEU A 155 -0.24 5.30 -9.16
CA LEU A 155 -0.88 5.19 -10.47
C LEU A 155 -1.01 3.73 -10.90
N LEU A 156 0.02 2.91 -10.66
CA LEU A 156 -0.02 1.47 -10.91
C LEU A 156 -1.16 0.79 -10.15
N TYR A 157 -1.37 1.12 -8.87
CA TYR A 157 -2.50 0.64 -8.08
C TYR A 157 -3.86 0.99 -8.71
N ALA A 158 -4.00 2.24 -9.16
CA ALA A 158 -5.24 2.68 -9.80
C ALA A 158 -5.53 1.90 -11.09
N ILE A 159 -4.51 1.68 -11.92
CA ILE A 159 -4.63 0.89 -13.15
C ILE A 159 -4.88 -0.59 -12.82
N ALA A 160 -4.26 -1.14 -11.77
CA ALA A 160 -4.48 -2.51 -11.31
C ALA A 160 -5.94 -2.77 -10.91
N ASN A 161 -6.59 -1.80 -10.26
CA ASN A 161 -8.03 -1.86 -9.96
C ASN A 161 -8.87 -1.97 -11.24
N LEU A 162 -8.52 -1.22 -12.29
CA LEU A 162 -9.21 -1.29 -13.58
C LEU A 162 -8.94 -2.61 -14.30
N ILE A 163 -7.70 -3.12 -14.24
CA ILE A 163 -7.33 -4.44 -14.79
C ILE A 163 -8.11 -5.55 -14.09
N LEU A 164 -8.24 -5.51 -12.76
CA LEU A 164 -9.09 -6.46 -12.03
C LEU A 164 -10.53 -6.42 -12.53
N LEU A 165 -11.10 -5.22 -12.70
CA LEU A 165 -12.47 -5.05 -13.21
C LEU A 165 -12.64 -5.66 -14.61
N LEU A 166 -11.73 -5.36 -15.53
CA LEU A 166 -11.74 -5.90 -16.89
C LEU A 166 -11.58 -7.42 -16.88
N GLY A 167 -10.70 -7.96 -16.02
CA GLY A 167 -10.56 -9.39 -15.83
C GLY A 167 -11.85 -10.06 -15.34
N CYS A 168 -12.56 -9.45 -14.39
CA CYS A 168 -13.85 -9.92 -13.91
C CYS A 168 -14.93 -9.87 -15.02
N LEU A 169 -14.95 -8.80 -15.84
CA LEU A 169 -15.83 -8.71 -17.00
C LEU A 169 -15.57 -9.83 -18.00
N ILE A 170 -14.31 -10.02 -18.40
CA ILE A 170 -13.91 -11.10 -19.32
C ILE A 170 -14.30 -12.47 -18.75
N TRP A 171 -14.02 -12.71 -17.45
CA TRP A 171 -14.31 -13.99 -16.83
C TRP A 171 -15.80 -14.35 -16.81
N ARG A 172 -16.66 -13.35 -16.55
CA ARG A 172 -18.13 -13.54 -16.46
C ARG A 172 -18.84 -13.33 -17.81
N GLU A 173 -18.18 -12.77 -18.83
CA GLU A 173 -18.78 -12.56 -20.15
C GLU A 173 -19.12 -13.91 -20.81
N LYS A 174 -20.35 -14.00 -21.32
CA LYS A 174 -20.84 -15.18 -22.03
C LYS A 174 -20.68 -15.03 -23.54
N ASP A 175 -20.74 -13.80 -24.01
CA ASP A 175 -20.53 -13.44 -25.42
C ASP A 175 -19.03 -13.36 -25.68
N GLU A 176 -18.51 -14.35 -26.39
CA GLU A 176 -17.09 -14.43 -26.74
C GLU A 176 -16.66 -13.27 -27.66
N GLU A 177 -17.49 -12.86 -28.60
CA GLU A 177 -17.16 -11.77 -29.50
C GLU A 177 -17.00 -10.47 -28.71
N ARG A 178 -17.94 -10.17 -27.84
CA ARG A 178 -17.85 -9.01 -26.95
C ARG A 178 -16.61 -9.06 -26.06
N ALA A 179 -16.26 -10.22 -25.54
CA ALA A 179 -15.05 -10.39 -24.73
C ALA A 179 -13.78 -10.06 -25.53
N VAL A 180 -13.67 -10.59 -26.73
CA VAL A 180 -12.45 -10.48 -27.55
C VAL A 180 -12.36 -9.15 -28.29
N TYR A 181 -13.47 -8.58 -28.77
CA TYR A 181 -13.43 -7.32 -29.53
C TYR A 181 -13.53 -6.05 -28.68
N LEU A 182 -14.05 -6.14 -27.44
CA LEU A 182 -14.21 -4.97 -26.58
C LEU A 182 -13.31 -5.03 -25.36
N TRP A 183 -13.39 -6.12 -24.56
CA TRP A 183 -12.68 -6.16 -23.28
C TRP A 183 -11.20 -6.44 -23.43
N TYR A 184 -10.76 -7.22 -24.42
CA TYR A 184 -9.36 -7.50 -24.65
C TYR A 184 -8.55 -6.26 -25.06
N PRO A 185 -8.97 -5.46 -26.08
CA PRO A 185 -8.24 -4.23 -26.42
C PRO A 185 -8.16 -3.26 -25.23
N LEU A 186 -9.24 -3.13 -24.46
CA LEU A 186 -9.23 -2.29 -23.25
C LEU A 186 -8.27 -2.81 -22.19
N LEU A 187 -8.22 -4.13 -21.99
CA LEU A 187 -7.27 -4.75 -21.06
C LEU A 187 -5.82 -4.56 -21.56
N ALA A 188 -5.56 -4.72 -22.85
CA ALA A 188 -4.25 -4.48 -23.45
C ALA A 188 -3.79 -3.03 -23.25
N ILE A 189 -4.66 -2.06 -23.49
CA ILE A 189 -4.39 -0.64 -23.21
C ILE A 189 -4.04 -0.44 -21.73
N CYS A 190 -4.84 -1.00 -20.82
CA CYS A 190 -4.58 -0.88 -19.37
C CYS A 190 -3.26 -1.53 -18.96
N ILE A 191 -2.88 -2.67 -19.55
CA ILE A 191 -1.58 -3.31 -19.26
C ILE A 191 -0.43 -2.45 -19.81
N GLY A 192 -0.58 -1.87 -21.01
CA GLY A 192 0.38 -0.93 -21.58
C GLY A 192 0.58 0.31 -20.70
N LEU A 193 -0.52 0.87 -20.18
CA LEU A 193 -0.49 1.99 -19.22
C LEU A 193 0.12 1.56 -17.86
N ALA A 194 -0.17 0.36 -17.37
CA ALA A 194 0.42 -0.18 -16.15
C ALA A 194 1.95 -0.32 -16.29
N MET A 195 2.41 -0.84 -17.43
CA MET A 195 3.84 -0.93 -17.75
C MET A 195 4.46 0.48 -17.89
N ALA A 196 3.72 1.45 -18.46
CA ALA A 196 4.16 2.83 -18.59
C ALA A 196 4.13 3.61 -17.28
N ALA A 197 3.39 3.16 -16.27
CA ALA A 197 3.46 3.68 -14.91
C ALA A 197 4.64 3.07 -14.12
N LYS A 198 4.81 1.75 -14.20
CA LYS A 198 5.93 1.00 -13.59
C LYS A 198 6.20 -0.27 -14.39
N TYR A 199 7.48 -0.56 -14.71
CA TYR A 199 7.85 -1.70 -15.58
C TYR A 199 7.24 -3.04 -15.15
N HIS A 200 7.07 -3.26 -13.83
CA HIS A 200 6.42 -4.47 -13.31
C HIS A 200 4.97 -4.66 -13.81
N GLY A 201 4.33 -3.61 -14.32
CA GLY A 201 2.98 -3.68 -14.88
C GLY A 201 2.85 -4.68 -16.03
N ILE A 202 3.95 -5.01 -16.74
CA ILE A 202 3.94 -6.04 -17.81
C ILE A 202 3.48 -7.42 -17.30
N VAL A 203 3.65 -7.69 -16.00
CA VAL A 203 3.28 -9.00 -15.41
C VAL A 203 1.76 -9.24 -15.49
N PHE A 204 0.94 -8.20 -15.65
CA PHE A 204 -0.50 -8.38 -15.95
C PHE A 204 -0.76 -9.11 -17.27
N GLY A 205 0.23 -9.18 -18.18
CA GLY A 205 0.16 -10.03 -19.36
C GLY A 205 -0.02 -11.52 -19.02
N VAL A 206 0.56 -11.98 -17.89
CA VAL A 206 0.36 -13.36 -17.40
C VAL A 206 -1.10 -13.58 -16.96
N PHE A 207 -1.71 -12.61 -16.29
CA PHE A 207 -3.12 -12.66 -15.90
C PHE A 207 -4.03 -12.71 -17.14
N TRP A 208 -3.74 -11.87 -18.14
CA TRP A 208 -4.50 -11.85 -19.40
C TRP A 208 -4.35 -13.17 -20.17
N LEU A 209 -3.13 -13.72 -20.25
CA LEU A 209 -2.90 -15.06 -20.85
C LEU A 209 -3.67 -16.15 -20.10
N ALA A 210 -3.70 -16.10 -18.76
CA ALA A 210 -4.46 -17.04 -17.95
C ALA A 210 -5.97 -16.95 -18.22
N LEU A 211 -6.53 -15.75 -18.38
CA LEU A 211 -7.91 -15.55 -18.81
C LEU A 211 -8.16 -16.16 -20.20
N HIS A 212 -7.25 -15.94 -21.16
CA HIS A 212 -7.34 -16.48 -22.51
C HIS A 212 -7.37 -18.01 -22.52
N ILE A 213 -6.52 -18.64 -21.72
CA ILE A 213 -6.48 -20.10 -21.54
C ILE A 213 -7.71 -20.60 -20.79
N GLY A 214 -8.05 -20.01 -19.67
CA GLY A 214 -9.16 -20.42 -18.79
C GLY A 214 -10.52 -20.34 -19.46
N LYS A 215 -10.74 -19.33 -20.29
CA LYS A 215 -11.94 -19.20 -21.14
C LYS A 215 -11.91 -20.09 -22.38
N LYS A 216 -10.79 -20.83 -22.60
CA LYS A 216 -10.57 -21.69 -23.79
C LYS A 216 -10.58 -20.94 -25.13
N TYR A 217 -10.34 -19.62 -25.13
CA TYR A 217 -10.33 -18.80 -26.34
C TYR A 217 -9.17 -19.16 -27.27
N TRP A 218 -8.08 -19.71 -26.73
CA TRP A 218 -6.94 -20.23 -27.48
C TRP A 218 -7.30 -21.31 -28.50
N LYS A 219 -8.47 -21.95 -28.38
CA LYS A 219 -8.95 -22.97 -29.32
C LYS A 219 -9.37 -22.40 -30.68
N ARG A 220 -9.53 -21.09 -30.79
CA ARG A 220 -9.94 -20.43 -32.03
C ARG A 220 -8.81 -19.58 -32.58
N HIS A 221 -8.38 -19.86 -33.82
CA HIS A 221 -7.30 -19.11 -34.48
C HIS A 221 -7.55 -17.60 -34.54
N ARG A 222 -8.79 -17.19 -34.79
CA ARG A 222 -9.20 -15.79 -34.79
C ARG A 222 -8.87 -15.11 -33.46
N ASN A 223 -9.20 -15.73 -32.35
CA ASN A 223 -8.97 -15.14 -31.02
C ASN A 223 -7.47 -15.05 -30.70
N ASN A 224 -6.67 -16.03 -31.12
CA ASN A 224 -5.21 -15.97 -30.95
C ASN A 224 -4.60 -14.84 -31.79
N TYR A 225 -5.11 -14.63 -33.00
CA TYR A 225 -4.67 -13.54 -33.84
C TYR A 225 -5.02 -12.18 -33.23
N LEU A 226 -6.25 -12.00 -32.74
CA LEU A 226 -6.67 -10.77 -32.05
C LEU A 226 -5.88 -10.55 -30.76
N PHE A 227 -5.65 -11.60 -29.97
CA PHE A 227 -4.77 -11.53 -28.78
C PHE A 227 -3.37 -11.03 -29.14
N PHE A 228 -2.80 -11.51 -30.25
CA PHE A 228 -1.50 -11.05 -30.73
C PHE A 228 -1.53 -9.57 -31.19
N LEU A 229 -2.58 -9.14 -31.89
CA LEU A 229 -2.76 -7.73 -32.26
C LEU A 229 -2.87 -6.84 -31.02
N ASP A 230 -3.58 -7.29 -30.01
CA ASP A 230 -3.71 -6.57 -28.74
C ASP A 230 -2.37 -6.51 -27.98
N CYS A 231 -1.49 -7.50 -28.11
CA CYS A 231 -0.11 -7.41 -27.59
C CYS A 231 0.67 -6.28 -28.29
N ILE A 232 0.43 -6.05 -29.60
CA ILE A 232 1.02 -4.91 -30.31
C ILE A 232 0.45 -3.60 -29.79
N VAL A 233 -0.88 -3.53 -29.53
CA VAL A 233 -1.51 -2.34 -28.92
C VAL A 233 -0.88 -2.03 -27.56
N LEU A 234 -0.69 -3.05 -26.70
CA LEU A 234 0.00 -2.90 -25.41
C LEU A 234 1.39 -2.27 -25.60
N ALA A 235 2.20 -2.81 -26.50
CA ALA A 235 3.54 -2.30 -26.76
C ALA A 235 3.51 -0.86 -27.30
N LEU A 236 2.58 -0.54 -28.20
CA LEU A 236 2.40 0.81 -28.73
C LEU A 236 2.03 1.81 -27.62
N ILE A 237 1.13 1.47 -26.72
CA ILE A 237 0.77 2.33 -25.57
C ILE A 237 1.97 2.61 -24.69
N PHE A 238 2.77 1.57 -24.36
CA PHE A 238 4.01 1.76 -23.59
C PHE A 238 4.97 2.70 -24.30
N VAL A 239 5.22 2.48 -25.60
CA VAL A 239 6.11 3.31 -26.39
C VAL A 239 5.62 4.75 -26.52
N LEU A 240 4.33 4.97 -26.72
CA LEU A 240 3.75 6.32 -26.79
C LEU A 240 3.94 7.10 -25.48
N CYS A 241 3.77 6.43 -24.33
CA CYS A 241 4.00 7.03 -23.02
C CYS A 241 5.49 7.28 -22.73
N ASN A 242 6.39 6.60 -23.41
CA ASN A 242 7.84 6.67 -23.23
C ASN A 242 8.55 7.00 -24.56
N TYR A 243 7.97 7.90 -25.36
CA TYR A 243 8.44 8.16 -26.73
C TYR A 243 9.90 8.61 -26.81
N SER A 244 10.41 9.23 -25.74
CA SER A 244 11.81 9.67 -25.66
C SER A 244 12.82 8.51 -25.71
N LEU A 245 12.39 7.26 -25.46
CA LEU A 245 13.23 6.09 -25.58
C LEU A 245 13.88 5.95 -26.97
N PHE A 246 13.26 6.50 -28.03
CA PHE A 246 13.85 6.50 -29.37
C PHE A 246 15.05 7.42 -29.49
N PHE A 247 15.10 8.50 -28.70
CA PHE A 247 16.18 9.47 -28.70
C PHE A 247 17.27 9.11 -27.69
N TYR A 248 16.87 8.48 -26.57
CA TYR A 248 17.73 8.17 -25.43
C TYR A 248 17.79 6.66 -25.16
N PHE A 249 17.81 5.85 -26.23
CA PHE A 249 17.74 4.38 -26.12
C PHE A 249 18.87 3.79 -25.26
N LYS A 250 20.08 4.36 -25.35
CA LYS A 250 21.23 3.92 -24.54
C LYS A 250 20.97 4.13 -23.04
N THR A 251 20.45 5.30 -22.66
CA THR A 251 20.08 5.61 -21.27
C THR A 251 18.96 4.69 -20.82
N PHE A 252 17.93 4.47 -21.67
CA PHE A 252 16.85 3.54 -21.36
C PHE A 252 17.37 2.14 -21.00
N ILE A 253 18.28 1.58 -21.78
CA ILE A 253 18.90 0.27 -21.48
C ILE A 253 19.73 0.36 -20.20
N GLY A 254 20.55 1.41 -20.04
CA GLY A 254 21.39 1.60 -18.86
C GLY A 254 20.60 1.68 -17.57
N ASP A 255 19.53 2.46 -17.53
CA ASP A 255 18.67 2.63 -16.36
C ASP A 255 17.91 1.33 -16.01
N ASN A 256 17.46 0.58 -17.04
CA ASN A 256 16.80 -0.71 -16.77
C ASN A 256 17.79 -1.75 -16.24
N LEU A 257 19.03 -1.80 -16.76
CA LEU A 257 20.08 -2.65 -16.21
C LEU A 257 20.46 -2.23 -14.79
N TYR A 258 20.54 -0.93 -14.52
CA TYR A 258 20.74 -0.41 -13.16
C TYR A 258 19.66 -0.92 -12.21
N ASN A 259 18.38 -0.81 -12.59
CA ASN A 259 17.27 -1.30 -11.76
C ASN A 259 17.38 -2.80 -11.47
N LEU A 260 17.70 -3.63 -12.47
CA LEU A 260 17.89 -5.05 -12.27
C LEU A 260 19.06 -5.36 -11.33
N ASN A 261 20.18 -4.66 -11.52
CA ASN A 261 21.37 -4.83 -10.70
C ASN A 261 21.15 -4.32 -9.27
N HIS A 262 20.45 -3.19 -9.11
CA HIS A 262 20.12 -2.63 -7.80
C HIS A 262 19.35 -3.63 -6.93
N TYR A 263 18.37 -4.32 -7.48
CA TYR A 263 17.68 -5.39 -6.77
C TYR A 263 18.58 -6.60 -6.48
N ALA A 264 19.56 -6.91 -7.36
CA ALA A 264 20.48 -8.02 -7.18
C ALA A 264 21.59 -7.72 -6.16
N TRP A 265 22.04 -6.46 -6.10
CA TRP A 265 23.09 -6.05 -5.15
C TRP A 265 22.61 -6.02 -3.70
N GLY A 266 21.29 -5.98 -3.48
CA GLY A 266 20.72 -5.79 -2.15
C GLY A 266 20.62 -4.31 -1.79
N HIS A 267 19.93 -4.05 -0.68
CA HIS A 267 19.81 -2.72 -0.11
C HIS A 267 19.79 -2.84 1.43
N PRO A 268 20.84 -2.39 2.11
CA PRO A 268 20.90 -2.48 3.56
C PRO A 268 19.63 -1.90 4.21
N GLY A 269 19.14 -2.57 5.24
CA GLY A 269 17.96 -2.14 5.98
C GLY A 269 16.61 -2.68 5.49
N ILE A 270 16.50 -3.02 4.20
CA ILE A 270 15.27 -3.61 3.63
C ILE A 270 15.50 -5.03 3.07
N GLU A 271 16.65 -5.62 3.40
CA GLU A 271 16.97 -7.00 3.05
C GLU A 271 16.28 -7.99 3.99
N HIS A 272 15.89 -9.11 3.42
CA HIS A 272 15.22 -10.18 4.11
C HIS A 272 15.83 -11.53 3.76
N ASN A 273 16.15 -12.35 4.76
CA ASN A 273 16.71 -13.70 4.51
C ASN A 273 15.66 -14.72 4.00
N LEU A 274 14.37 -14.39 4.10
CA LEU A 274 13.26 -15.17 3.55
C LEU A 274 12.31 -14.25 2.73
N PRO A 275 12.73 -13.77 1.55
CA PRO A 275 12.01 -12.74 0.81
C PRO A 275 10.57 -13.14 0.46
N PHE A 276 10.34 -14.42 0.14
CA PHE A 276 9.00 -14.93 -0.16
C PHE A 276 8.04 -14.71 1.01
N LEU A 277 8.48 -14.98 2.24
CA LEU A 277 7.66 -14.77 3.41
C LEU A 277 7.44 -13.28 3.69
N GLY A 278 8.46 -12.45 3.49
CA GLY A 278 8.34 -11.00 3.61
C GLY A 278 7.29 -10.42 2.66
N TYR A 279 7.34 -10.81 1.38
CA TYR A 279 6.34 -10.37 0.41
C TYR A 279 4.96 -10.98 0.64
N LEU A 280 4.88 -12.26 1.04
CA LEU A 280 3.61 -12.89 1.41
C LEU A 280 2.95 -12.15 2.56
N GLU A 281 3.74 -11.75 3.54
CA GLU A 281 3.29 -10.99 4.66
C GLU A 281 2.85 -9.59 4.26
N ALA A 282 3.63 -8.87 3.45
CA ALA A 282 3.24 -7.59 2.90
C ALA A 282 1.92 -7.67 2.12
N TYR A 283 1.69 -8.73 1.35
CA TYR A 283 0.45 -8.97 0.64
C TYR A 283 -0.74 -9.27 1.58
N ALA A 284 -0.53 -10.15 2.55
CA ALA A 284 -1.63 -10.67 3.37
C ALA A 284 -1.98 -9.76 4.55
N LEU A 285 -0.97 -9.09 5.16
CA LEU A 285 -1.15 -8.42 6.44
C LEU A 285 -1.14 -6.88 6.36
N SER A 286 -0.58 -6.29 5.31
CA SER A 286 -0.41 -4.82 5.23
C SER A 286 -1.70 -4.02 5.26
N SER A 287 -2.83 -4.63 4.84
CA SER A 287 -4.13 -3.94 4.79
C SER A 287 -4.89 -4.00 6.11
N TYR A 288 -4.95 -5.18 6.74
CA TYR A 288 -5.79 -5.47 7.91
C TYR A 288 -5.13 -6.40 8.92
N GLY A 289 -3.79 -6.46 8.95
CA GLY A 289 -3.05 -7.35 9.83
C GLY A 289 -3.46 -8.81 9.66
N ILE A 290 -3.37 -9.59 10.74
CA ILE A 290 -3.71 -11.02 10.74
C ILE A 290 -5.17 -11.28 10.31
N PHE A 291 -6.09 -10.35 10.56
CA PHE A 291 -7.48 -10.50 10.16
C PHE A 291 -7.65 -10.44 8.64
N GLY A 292 -6.84 -9.61 7.96
CA GLY A 292 -6.75 -9.60 6.50
C GLY A 292 -6.28 -10.94 5.94
N GLY A 293 -5.20 -11.50 6.52
CA GLY A 293 -4.70 -12.82 6.17
C GLY A 293 -5.74 -13.94 6.38
N LEU A 294 -6.46 -13.91 7.50
CA LEU A 294 -7.54 -14.87 7.77
C LEU A 294 -8.67 -14.75 6.75
N LEU A 295 -9.07 -13.52 6.38
CA LEU A 295 -10.09 -13.32 5.34
C LEU A 295 -9.63 -13.82 3.96
N LEU A 296 -8.35 -13.64 3.61
CA LEU A 296 -7.79 -14.21 2.37
C LEU A 296 -7.91 -15.74 2.34
N VAL A 297 -7.51 -16.41 3.42
CA VAL A 297 -7.61 -17.88 3.54
C VAL A 297 -9.07 -18.32 3.47
N LEU A 298 -9.98 -17.66 4.19
CA LEU A 298 -11.42 -17.96 4.14
C LEU A 298 -11.98 -17.73 2.74
N GLY A 299 -11.48 -16.74 1.99
CA GLY A 299 -11.87 -16.51 0.60
C GLY A 299 -11.51 -17.66 -0.33
N LEU A 300 -10.29 -18.21 -0.17
CA LEU A 300 -9.88 -19.42 -0.89
C LEU A 300 -10.75 -20.63 -0.51
N VAL A 301 -11.05 -20.80 0.78
CA VAL A 301 -11.95 -21.86 1.27
C VAL A 301 -13.35 -21.70 0.67
N TYR A 302 -13.87 -20.47 0.58
CA TYR A 302 -15.17 -20.19 -0.04
C TYR A 302 -15.22 -20.68 -1.49
N LEU A 303 -14.24 -20.32 -2.31
CA LEU A 303 -14.17 -20.72 -3.71
C LEU A 303 -13.99 -22.24 -3.86
N ALA A 304 -13.12 -22.84 -3.05
CA ALA A 304 -12.89 -24.28 -3.05
C ALA A 304 -14.17 -25.08 -2.70
N ARG A 305 -14.93 -24.63 -1.69
CA ARG A 305 -16.21 -25.26 -1.31
C ARG A 305 -17.27 -25.15 -2.40
N ARG A 306 -17.27 -24.04 -3.14
CA ARG A 306 -18.18 -23.84 -4.28
C ARG A 306 -17.69 -24.51 -5.56
N LYS A 307 -16.51 -25.14 -5.53
CA LYS A 307 -15.85 -25.77 -6.69
C LYS A 307 -15.56 -24.78 -7.82
N GLU A 308 -15.39 -23.50 -7.50
CA GLU A 308 -15.03 -22.43 -8.44
C GLU A 308 -13.51 -22.39 -8.67
N TRP A 309 -12.94 -23.57 -9.02
CA TRP A 309 -11.48 -23.76 -9.14
C TRP A 309 -10.85 -22.86 -10.20
N GLY A 310 -11.55 -22.64 -11.33
CA GLY A 310 -11.04 -21.78 -12.41
C GLY A 310 -10.89 -20.33 -11.93
N GLU A 311 -11.86 -19.81 -11.20
CA GLU A 311 -11.82 -18.49 -10.61
C GLU A 311 -10.70 -18.39 -9.57
N MET A 312 -10.63 -19.35 -8.67
CA MET A 312 -9.60 -19.40 -7.64
C MET A 312 -8.19 -19.37 -8.26
N VAL A 313 -7.92 -20.24 -9.24
CA VAL A 313 -6.60 -20.33 -9.89
C VAL A 313 -6.25 -19.05 -10.65
N ILE A 314 -7.13 -18.55 -11.52
CA ILE A 314 -6.83 -17.42 -12.40
C ILE A 314 -6.60 -16.14 -11.59
N PHE A 315 -7.43 -15.84 -10.59
CA PHE A 315 -7.27 -14.62 -9.80
C PHE A 315 -6.19 -14.73 -8.72
N SER A 316 -5.81 -15.94 -8.28
CA SER A 316 -4.64 -16.14 -7.40
C SER A 316 -3.31 -16.14 -8.16
N LEU A 317 -3.32 -16.41 -9.46
CA LEU A 317 -2.10 -16.52 -10.27
C LEU A 317 -1.30 -15.22 -10.23
N MET A 318 -1.97 -14.07 -10.31
CA MET A 318 -1.30 -12.77 -10.35
C MET A 318 -0.53 -12.47 -9.05
N PRO A 319 -1.15 -12.55 -7.84
CA PRO A 319 -0.40 -12.43 -6.60
C PRO A 319 0.75 -13.43 -6.50
N LEU A 320 0.52 -14.69 -6.86
CA LEU A 320 1.54 -15.74 -6.79
C LEU A 320 2.74 -15.46 -7.70
N VAL A 321 2.51 -15.04 -8.95
CA VAL A 321 3.59 -14.73 -9.90
C VAL A 321 4.44 -13.56 -9.38
N ILE A 322 3.81 -12.50 -8.85
CA ILE A 322 4.55 -11.37 -8.26
C ILE A 322 5.34 -11.81 -7.03
N LEU A 323 4.74 -12.58 -6.13
CA LEU A 323 5.45 -13.11 -4.97
C LEU A 323 6.70 -13.91 -5.39
N LEU A 324 6.57 -14.80 -6.38
CA LEU A 324 7.69 -15.61 -6.87
C LEU A 324 8.76 -14.77 -7.59
N LEU A 325 8.36 -13.79 -8.40
CA LEU A 325 9.31 -12.94 -9.14
C LEU A 325 10.13 -12.06 -8.20
N LEU A 326 9.48 -11.40 -7.24
CA LEU A 326 10.15 -10.51 -6.31
C LEU A 326 10.99 -11.27 -5.27
N SER A 327 10.58 -12.49 -4.92
CA SER A 327 11.31 -13.35 -3.96
C SER A 327 12.67 -13.85 -4.44
N LYS A 328 13.03 -13.55 -5.69
CA LYS A 328 14.39 -13.85 -6.22
C LYS A 328 15.45 -12.93 -5.62
N TYR A 329 15.05 -11.79 -5.07
CA TYR A 329 15.93 -10.78 -4.54
C TYR A 329 15.76 -10.70 -3.02
N SER A 330 16.83 -10.32 -2.30
CA SER A 330 16.79 -10.16 -0.83
C SER A 330 15.95 -8.96 -0.39
N ILE A 331 15.78 -7.97 -1.25
CA ILE A 331 15.04 -6.73 -0.97
C ILE A 331 13.55 -7.03 -0.88
N VAL A 332 12.91 -6.63 0.22
CA VAL A 332 11.46 -6.70 0.41
C VAL A 332 10.88 -5.30 0.59
N LEU A 333 10.16 -4.83 -0.43
CA LEU A 333 9.47 -3.55 -0.42
C LEU A 333 7.96 -3.80 -0.52
N GLY A 334 7.21 -3.53 0.55
CA GLY A 334 5.76 -3.76 0.60
C GLY A 334 4.99 -2.99 -0.48
N ARG A 335 5.48 -1.79 -0.87
CA ARG A 335 4.89 -1.00 -1.97
C ARG A 335 4.86 -1.75 -3.32
N ASN A 336 5.74 -2.72 -3.54
CA ASN A 336 5.71 -3.55 -4.74
C ASN A 336 4.47 -4.45 -4.82
N MET A 337 3.70 -4.58 -3.73
CA MET A 337 2.43 -5.30 -3.71
C MET A 337 1.26 -4.47 -4.24
N SER A 338 1.44 -3.17 -4.53
CA SER A 338 0.40 -2.26 -5.03
C SER A 338 -0.38 -2.82 -6.21
N LEU A 339 0.31 -3.49 -7.15
CA LEU A 339 -0.31 -4.04 -8.35
C LEU A 339 -1.21 -5.27 -8.08
N VAL A 340 -0.99 -6.01 -7.00
CA VAL A 340 -1.78 -7.23 -6.69
C VAL A 340 -2.75 -7.04 -5.54
N LEU A 341 -2.68 -5.93 -4.84
CA LEU A 341 -3.55 -5.64 -3.72
C LEU A 341 -5.06 -5.61 -4.08
N PRO A 342 -5.50 -5.12 -5.26
CA PRO A 342 -6.90 -5.21 -5.66
C PRO A 342 -7.46 -6.63 -5.62
N PHE A 343 -6.64 -7.62 -5.94
CA PHE A 343 -7.03 -9.04 -5.89
C PHE A 343 -7.25 -9.51 -4.45
N SER A 344 -6.47 -8.99 -3.48
CA SER A 344 -6.67 -9.32 -2.08
C SER A 344 -8.05 -8.87 -1.58
N PHE A 345 -8.54 -7.70 -1.98
CA PHE A 345 -9.87 -7.22 -1.58
C PHE A 345 -11.00 -8.07 -2.14
N LEU A 346 -10.85 -8.61 -3.37
CA LEU A 346 -11.78 -9.58 -3.92
C LEU A 346 -11.82 -10.85 -3.05
N PHE A 347 -10.65 -11.43 -2.72
CA PHE A 347 -10.57 -12.61 -1.88
C PHE A 347 -11.02 -12.36 -0.43
N MET A 348 -10.67 -11.23 0.17
CA MET A 348 -11.16 -10.85 1.50
C MET A 348 -12.68 -10.74 1.53
N THR A 349 -13.29 -10.27 0.44
CA THR A 349 -14.75 -10.21 0.33
C THR A 349 -15.36 -11.60 0.27
N TYR A 350 -14.77 -12.55 -0.46
CA TYR A 350 -15.18 -13.96 -0.39
C TYR A 350 -15.00 -14.54 1.02
N GLY A 351 -13.94 -14.09 1.72
CA GLY A 351 -13.71 -14.46 3.12
C GLY A 351 -14.82 -13.99 4.05
N LEU A 352 -15.33 -12.76 3.85
CA LEU A 352 -16.50 -12.27 4.58
C LEU A 352 -17.76 -13.12 4.30
N MET A 353 -17.94 -13.55 3.04
CA MET A 353 -19.05 -14.44 2.67
C MET A 353 -18.94 -15.80 3.35
N GLU A 354 -17.74 -16.39 3.41
CA GLU A 354 -17.53 -17.68 4.10
C GLU A 354 -17.68 -17.55 5.61
N ALA A 355 -17.18 -16.45 6.21
CA ALA A 355 -17.36 -16.20 7.64
C ALA A 355 -18.84 -16.08 8.02
N GLU A 356 -19.65 -15.36 7.22
CA GLU A 356 -21.10 -15.27 7.43
C GLU A 356 -21.77 -16.63 7.29
N ALA A 357 -21.47 -17.38 6.22
CA ALA A 357 -22.01 -18.71 6.00
C ALA A 357 -21.57 -19.72 7.09
N PHE A 358 -20.35 -19.61 7.61
CA PHE A 358 -19.87 -20.43 8.71
C PHE A 358 -20.67 -20.17 9.99
N LEU A 359 -20.88 -18.92 10.34
CA LEU A 359 -21.65 -18.54 11.53
C LEU A 359 -23.13 -18.92 11.42
N GLU A 360 -23.72 -18.84 10.23
CA GLU A 360 -25.08 -19.34 9.98
C GLU A 360 -25.17 -20.85 10.22
N ARG A 361 -24.24 -21.63 9.66
CA ARG A 361 -24.19 -23.09 9.88
C ARG A 361 -24.04 -23.44 11.36
N TRP A 362 -23.16 -22.73 12.07
CA TRP A 362 -22.92 -22.93 13.49
C TRP A 362 -24.17 -22.63 14.35
N ARG A 363 -24.86 -21.52 14.06
CA ARG A 363 -26.12 -21.14 14.74
C ARG A 363 -27.21 -22.18 14.49
N ASN A 364 -27.37 -22.61 13.24
CA ASN A 364 -28.39 -23.61 12.88
C ASN A 364 -28.12 -24.96 13.57
N LYS A 365 -26.86 -25.37 13.67
CA LYS A 365 -26.50 -26.58 14.43
C LYS A 365 -26.86 -26.46 15.91
N ARG A 366 -26.54 -25.34 16.56
CA ARG A 366 -26.89 -25.08 17.97
C ARG A 366 -28.40 -25.11 18.19
N ARG A 367 -29.17 -24.47 17.32
CA ARG A 367 -30.64 -24.49 17.39
C ARG A 367 -31.22 -25.90 17.27
N GLY A 368 -30.68 -26.70 16.36
CA GLY A 368 -31.06 -28.11 16.24
C GLY A 368 -30.80 -28.89 17.54
N GLU A 369 -29.62 -28.67 18.16
CA GLU A 369 -29.30 -29.30 19.45
C GLU A 369 -30.19 -28.80 20.61
N GLU A 370 -30.54 -27.49 20.62
CA GLU A 370 -31.47 -26.94 21.63
C GLU A 370 -32.90 -27.43 21.45
N GLN A 371 -33.37 -27.54 20.20
CA GLN A 371 -34.70 -28.13 19.90
C GLN A 371 -34.77 -29.62 20.26
N GLU A 372 -33.71 -30.37 19.98
CA GLU A 372 -33.61 -31.76 20.35
C GLU A 372 -33.58 -31.96 21.88
N LYS A 373 -32.86 -31.11 22.62
CA LYS A 373 -32.88 -31.09 24.08
C LYS A 373 -34.24 -30.67 24.63
N SER A 374 -34.89 -29.68 24.03
CA SER A 374 -36.21 -29.21 24.43
C SER A 374 -37.27 -30.26 24.17
N SER A 375 -37.23 -30.96 23.04
CA SER A 375 -38.16 -32.07 22.74
C SER A 375 -37.95 -33.26 23.66
N ARG A 376 -36.70 -33.62 24.00
CA ARG A 376 -36.40 -34.65 25.01
C ARG A 376 -36.93 -34.26 26.41
N ASN A 377 -36.85 -32.98 26.78
CA ASN A 377 -37.38 -32.48 28.05
C ASN A 377 -38.89 -32.28 28.04
N ALA A 378 -39.50 -32.01 26.87
CA ALA A 378 -40.97 -31.90 26.71
C ALA A 378 -41.67 -33.25 26.72
N VAL A 379 -41.01 -34.32 26.27
CA VAL A 379 -41.52 -35.70 26.42
C VAL A 379 -41.63 -36.07 27.89
N ASN A 380 -40.91 -35.39 28.79
CA ASN A 380 -41.00 -35.55 30.24
C ASN A 380 -41.96 -34.57 30.95
N LYS A 381 -42.61 -33.64 30.23
CA LYS A 381 -43.59 -32.68 30.77
C LYS A 381 -44.73 -32.49 29.78
N THR A 382 -45.82 -33.21 30.01
CA THR A 382 -47.14 -32.95 29.38
C THR A 382 -47.65 -31.58 29.82
N ALA A 383 -47.79 -30.60 28.92
CA ALA A 383 -48.81 -29.55 28.92
C ALA A 383 -48.63 -28.45 27.87
N GLY A 384 -49.64 -28.23 27.08
CA GLY A 384 -50.18 -26.95 26.61
C GLY A 384 -49.61 -26.33 25.33
N PRO A 385 -50.44 -26.13 24.27
CA PRO A 385 -50.03 -25.46 23.05
C PRO A 385 -50.28 -23.94 23.13
N GLY A 386 -49.36 -23.20 22.60
CA GLY A 386 -49.61 -21.81 22.15
C GLY A 386 -48.69 -20.77 22.68
N TYR A 387 -47.72 -20.33 21.86
CA TYR A 387 -47.44 -18.90 21.60
C TYR A 387 -46.31 -18.71 20.57
N SER A 388 -46.69 -18.13 19.42
CA SER A 388 -45.91 -17.15 18.68
C SER A 388 -44.55 -17.52 18.04
N GLU A 389 -44.52 -18.45 17.05
CA GLU A 389 -43.39 -18.68 16.15
C GLU A 389 -43.13 -17.50 15.17
N LYS A 390 -44.16 -16.75 14.75
CA LYS A 390 -44.08 -15.72 13.71
C LYS A 390 -43.31 -14.46 14.09
N LYS A 391 -43.16 -14.12 15.39
CA LYS A 391 -42.40 -12.93 15.82
C LYS A 391 -40.90 -13.19 15.96
N ALA A 392 -40.52 -14.43 16.22
CA ALA A 392 -39.12 -14.87 16.29
C ALA A 392 -38.49 -14.92 14.91
N GLU A 393 -39.20 -15.40 13.87
CA GLU A 393 -38.70 -15.44 12.49
C GLU A 393 -38.39 -14.04 11.91
N ARG A 394 -39.23 -13.04 12.20
CA ARG A 394 -39.05 -11.67 11.66
C ARG A 394 -37.88 -10.94 12.26
N ASN A 395 -37.58 -11.11 13.54
CA ASN A 395 -36.39 -10.56 14.19
C ASN A 395 -35.11 -11.31 13.80
N MET A 396 -35.23 -12.56 13.38
CA MET A 396 -34.16 -13.45 13.01
C MET A 396 -33.52 -13.10 11.66
N VAL A 397 -34.34 -12.72 10.67
CA VAL A 397 -33.86 -12.30 9.31
C VAL A 397 -32.98 -11.04 9.37
N TRP A 398 -33.21 -10.13 10.33
CA TRP A 398 -32.36 -8.93 10.49
C TRP A 398 -30.99 -9.24 11.09
N HIS A 399 -30.88 -10.21 12.00
CA HIS A 399 -29.60 -10.58 12.62
C HIS A 399 -28.69 -11.40 11.70
N GLU A 400 -29.27 -12.20 10.80
CA GLU A 400 -28.51 -13.08 9.91
C GLU A 400 -27.72 -12.32 8.84
N ASN A 401 -28.19 -11.15 8.41
CA ASN A 401 -27.56 -10.35 7.36
C ASN A 401 -26.52 -9.32 7.84
N MET A 402 -26.19 -9.25 9.13
CA MET A 402 -25.33 -8.20 9.68
C MET A 402 -23.88 -8.63 9.98
N THR A 403 -23.59 -9.93 10.06
CA THR A 403 -22.28 -10.39 10.57
C THR A 403 -21.10 -9.92 9.73
N ALA A 404 -21.15 -10.10 8.41
CA ALA A 404 -20.10 -9.62 7.52
C ALA A 404 -19.92 -8.09 7.59
N SER A 405 -21.04 -7.36 7.72
CA SER A 405 -21.03 -5.89 7.87
C SER A 405 -20.39 -5.46 9.19
N VAL A 406 -20.65 -6.18 10.29
CA VAL A 406 -20.05 -5.90 11.60
C VAL A 406 -18.54 -6.18 11.57
N ILE A 407 -18.12 -7.33 11.00
CA ILE A 407 -16.69 -7.64 10.86
C ILE A 407 -15.98 -6.53 10.04
N ALA A 408 -16.51 -6.18 8.87
CA ALA A 408 -15.94 -5.14 8.03
C ALA A 408 -15.91 -3.79 8.75
N ALA A 409 -16.99 -3.39 9.45
CA ALA A 409 -17.05 -2.14 10.20
C ALA A 409 -16.01 -2.10 11.33
N LEU A 410 -15.80 -3.19 12.06
CA LEU A 410 -14.77 -3.27 13.10
C LEU A 410 -13.36 -3.12 12.52
N LEU A 411 -13.08 -3.82 11.42
CA LEU A 411 -11.78 -3.72 10.75
C LEU A 411 -11.49 -2.30 10.25
N MET A 412 -12.48 -1.66 9.63
CA MET A 412 -12.37 -0.28 9.17
C MET A 412 -12.21 0.70 10.33
N PHE A 413 -12.97 0.50 11.41
CA PHE A 413 -12.87 1.35 12.60
C PHE A 413 -11.48 1.28 13.22
N VAL A 414 -10.90 0.07 13.36
CA VAL A 414 -9.54 -0.10 13.88
C VAL A 414 -8.51 0.57 12.97
N ASN A 415 -8.62 0.41 11.63
CA ASN A 415 -7.73 1.07 10.69
C ASN A 415 -7.86 2.61 10.77
N ALA A 416 -9.08 3.15 10.75
CA ALA A 416 -9.32 4.58 10.87
C ALA A 416 -8.80 5.14 12.21
N ALA A 417 -9.02 4.42 13.31
CA ALA A 417 -8.48 4.79 14.62
C ALA A 417 -6.95 4.78 14.65
N THR A 418 -6.31 3.80 13.98
CA THR A 418 -4.85 3.75 13.83
C THR A 418 -4.31 4.96 13.07
N VAL A 419 -4.92 5.30 11.93
CA VAL A 419 -4.53 6.48 11.13
C VAL A 419 -4.73 7.77 11.92
N LEU A 420 -5.89 7.97 12.54
CA LEU A 420 -6.19 9.15 13.34
C LEU A 420 -5.33 9.25 14.60
N GLY A 421 -4.96 8.09 15.18
CA GLY A 421 -4.04 8.02 16.31
C GLY A 421 -2.67 8.57 15.96
N ASN A 422 -2.17 8.24 14.77
CA ASN A 422 -0.88 8.74 14.28
C ASN A 422 -0.86 10.25 14.09
N TYR A 423 -2.00 10.91 13.85
CA TYR A 423 -2.06 12.38 13.70
C TYR A 423 -1.87 13.16 15.00
N ARG A 424 -1.79 12.49 16.14
CA ARG A 424 -1.50 13.14 17.44
C ARG A 424 -0.03 13.43 17.63
N TYR A 425 0.83 12.79 16.85
CA TYR A 425 2.27 12.88 17.03
C TYR A 425 2.86 13.96 16.12
N GLU A 426 3.81 14.70 16.67
CA GLU A 426 4.61 15.65 15.94
C GLU A 426 5.77 14.92 15.22
N LEU A 427 6.36 15.58 14.22
CA LEU A 427 7.47 14.99 13.47
C LEU A 427 8.77 15.10 14.26
N THR A 428 9.52 14.00 14.40
CA THR A 428 10.86 13.99 14.99
C THR A 428 11.78 15.01 14.34
N TYR A 429 11.67 15.16 13.04
CA TYR A 429 12.46 16.13 12.25
C TYR A 429 12.27 17.57 12.68
N ASN A 430 11.05 17.99 12.94
CA ASN A 430 10.76 19.37 13.36
C ASN A 430 11.35 19.67 14.74
N HIS A 431 11.25 18.70 15.65
CA HIS A 431 11.85 18.83 16.97
C HIS A 431 13.37 18.86 16.90
N ALA A 432 13.97 17.96 16.13
CA ALA A 432 15.42 17.93 15.94
C ALA A 432 15.95 19.21 15.30
N ALA A 433 15.28 19.70 14.26
CA ALA A 433 15.67 20.96 13.60
C ALA A 433 15.58 22.16 14.55
N ALA A 434 14.47 22.30 15.29
CA ALA A 434 14.31 23.37 16.27
C ALA A 434 15.36 23.30 17.40
N TYR A 435 15.63 22.10 17.91
CA TYR A 435 16.66 21.91 18.94
C TYR A 435 18.05 22.28 18.43
N ILE A 436 18.41 21.88 17.20
CA ILE A 436 19.67 22.24 16.57
C ILE A 436 19.80 23.75 16.49
N GLU A 437 18.74 24.44 16.05
CA GLU A 437 18.75 25.88 15.89
C GLU A 437 18.91 26.62 17.24
N GLU A 438 18.31 26.11 18.30
CA GLU A 438 18.33 26.71 19.65
C GLU A 438 19.61 26.39 20.44
N ASN A 439 20.15 25.18 20.30
CA ASN A 439 21.17 24.65 21.21
C ASN A 439 22.57 24.45 20.58
N ILE A 440 22.67 24.45 19.23
CA ILE A 440 23.98 24.32 18.55
C ILE A 440 24.46 25.69 18.07
N PRO A 441 25.67 26.11 18.45
CA PRO A 441 26.18 27.44 18.12
C PRO A 441 26.46 27.57 16.60
N ALA A 442 26.28 28.78 16.09
CA ALA A 442 26.65 29.08 14.71
C ALA A 442 28.16 28.82 14.46
N GLY A 443 28.49 28.31 13.27
CA GLY A 443 29.85 27.87 12.93
C GLY A 443 30.20 26.47 13.47
N ALA A 444 29.28 25.76 14.08
CA ALA A 444 29.50 24.39 14.47
C ALA A 444 29.61 23.46 13.27
N LYS A 445 30.39 22.40 13.42
CA LYS A 445 30.51 21.32 12.45
C LYS A 445 29.59 20.17 12.85
N ILE A 446 28.67 19.81 11.94
CA ILE A 446 27.68 18.79 12.20
C ILE A 446 27.88 17.63 11.23
N TYR A 447 28.30 16.49 11.75
CA TYR A 447 28.26 15.23 11.03
C TYR A 447 26.81 14.73 11.02
N CYS A 448 26.32 14.26 9.91
CA CYS A 448 24.94 13.75 9.82
C CYS A 448 24.85 12.54 8.92
N THR A 449 24.00 11.62 9.33
CA THR A 449 23.62 10.48 8.50
C THR A 449 22.69 10.93 7.37
N SER A 450 22.42 10.03 6.41
CA SER A 450 21.38 10.27 5.40
C SER A 450 20.02 10.54 6.07
N TYR A 451 19.15 11.28 5.35
CA TYR A 451 17.83 11.69 5.84
C TYR A 451 17.87 12.67 7.03
N MET A 452 18.87 13.50 7.10
CA MET A 452 19.04 14.49 8.17
C MET A 452 17.89 15.50 8.24
N PRO A 453 17.62 16.15 9.41
CA PRO A 453 16.74 17.31 9.52
C PRO A 453 17.21 18.47 8.62
N VAL A 454 16.28 19.35 8.24
CA VAL A 454 16.65 20.58 7.52
C VAL A 454 17.47 21.48 8.43
N MET A 455 18.67 21.82 8.00
CA MET A 455 19.60 22.68 8.71
C MET A 455 20.08 23.80 7.79
N ASP A 456 20.34 24.97 8.38
CA ASP A 456 20.88 26.12 7.66
C ASP A 456 22.36 25.90 7.32
N THR A 457 22.66 25.65 6.04
CA THR A 457 24.02 25.44 5.54
C THR A 457 24.89 26.70 5.57
N GLN A 458 24.29 27.89 5.78
CA GLN A 458 25.05 29.13 6.01
C GLN A 458 25.44 29.28 7.48
N LYS A 459 24.67 28.68 8.38
CA LYS A 459 24.90 28.74 9.84
C LYS A 459 25.83 27.63 10.32
N TYR A 460 25.83 26.46 9.69
CA TYR A 460 26.56 25.26 10.10
C TYR A 460 27.44 24.69 8.98
N GLU A 461 28.61 24.11 9.35
CA GLU A 461 29.38 23.24 8.48
C GLU A 461 28.79 21.82 8.51
N ILE A 462 28.06 21.43 7.48
CA ILE A 462 27.40 20.13 7.42
C ILE A 462 28.28 19.13 6.68
N VAL A 463 28.56 17.99 7.32
CA VAL A 463 29.29 16.85 6.75
C VAL A 463 28.35 15.66 6.69
N GLU A 464 27.79 15.40 5.52
CA GLU A 464 26.96 14.22 5.32
C GLU A 464 27.84 12.97 5.20
N ILE A 465 27.72 12.07 6.17
CA ILE A 465 28.46 10.80 6.21
C ILE A 465 27.67 9.64 5.58
N GLY A 466 26.38 9.87 5.28
CA GLY A 466 25.52 8.82 4.80
C GLY A 466 25.37 7.68 5.81
N GLU A 467 25.81 6.49 5.42
CA GLU A 467 25.88 5.29 6.25
C GLU A 467 27.33 4.90 6.58
N ASP A 468 28.30 5.71 6.16
CA ASP A 468 29.73 5.43 6.36
C ASP A 468 30.23 5.98 7.70
N ILE A 469 30.07 5.16 8.74
CA ILE A 469 30.50 5.47 10.10
C ILE A 469 32.00 5.69 10.22
N SER A 470 32.81 5.23 9.26
CA SER A 470 34.25 5.46 9.27
C SER A 470 34.64 6.94 9.14
N LEU A 471 33.73 7.74 8.56
CA LEU A 471 33.90 9.20 8.41
C LEU A 471 33.68 9.96 9.73
N LEU A 472 33.09 9.34 10.75
CA LEU A 472 32.99 9.94 12.08
C LEU A 472 34.35 9.99 12.76
N PRO A 473 34.71 11.11 13.44
CA PRO A 473 35.90 11.16 14.25
C PRO A 473 35.85 10.16 15.42
N GLU A 474 37.00 9.78 15.96
CA GLU A 474 37.05 8.91 17.17
C GLU A 474 36.47 9.64 18.39
N ARG A 475 36.59 10.97 18.44
CA ARG A 475 36.01 11.85 19.46
C ARG A 475 35.55 13.13 18.81
N LEU A 476 34.39 13.62 19.20
CA LEU A 476 33.91 14.94 18.81
C LEU A 476 34.69 16.01 19.58
N ASN A 477 35.04 17.11 18.93
CA ASN A 477 35.61 18.28 19.57
C ASN A 477 34.49 19.18 20.14
N GLY A 478 34.84 20.20 20.93
CA GLY A 478 33.85 21.04 21.63
C GLY A 478 32.85 21.79 20.75
N ASN A 479 33.12 21.90 19.43
CA ASN A 479 32.20 22.53 18.47
C ASN A 479 31.77 21.56 17.35
N GLU A 480 31.90 20.26 17.60
CA GLU A 480 31.50 19.22 16.67
C GLU A 480 30.33 18.43 17.26
N TYR A 481 29.39 18.09 16.40
CA TYR A 481 28.13 17.38 16.74
C TYR A 481 27.88 16.26 15.74
N PHE A 482 27.15 15.25 16.17
CA PHE A 482 26.70 14.18 15.30
C PHE A 482 25.18 14.04 15.40
N VAL A 483 24.50 14.10 14.26
CA VAL A 483 23.06 13.89 14.14
C VAL A 483 22.82 12.55 13.47
N ASP A 484 22.32 11.60 14.23
CA ASP A 484 22.00 10.26 13.78
C ASP A 484 20.50 10.11 13.52
N VAL A 485 20.16 9.60 12.36
CA VAL A 485 18.78 9.32 11.94
C VAL A 485 18.60 7.80 11.76
N GLU A 486 17.69 7.21 12.50
CA GLU A 486 17.44 5.75 12.52
C GLU A 486 17.21 5.15 11.10
N TYR A 487 16.75 5.93 10.13
CA TYR A 487 16.61 5.45 8.75
C TYR A 487 17.94 5.03 8.14
N ALA A 488 19.03 5.70 8.49
CA ALA A 488 20.36 5.39 7.97
C ALA A 488 21.09 4.31 8.77
N THR A 489 20.92 4.27 10.09
CA THR A 489 21.73 3.45 10.99
C THR A 489 20.95 2.33 11.68
N GLY A 490 19.64 2.43 11.79
CA GLY A 490 18.80 1.48 12.52
C GLY A 490 18.91 0.04 12.00
N TYR A 491 19.24 -0.15 10.74
CA TYR A 491 19.42 -1.48 10.16
C TYR A 491 20.70 -2.19 10.68
N PHE A 492 21.67 -1.47 11.24
CA PHE A 492 22.87 -2.11 11.84
C PHE A 492 22.49 -3.09 12.94
N SER A 493 21.39 -2.81 13.64
CA SER A 493 20.82 -3.68 14.69
C SER A 493 19.82 -4.71 14.17
N GLN A 494 19.64 -4.82 12.84
CA GLN A 494 18.69 -5.76 12.24
C GLN A 494 19.11 -7.21 12.53
N LYS A 495 18.12 -8.02 12.95
CA LYS A 495 18.31 -9.45 13.20
C LYS A 495 17.94 -10.28 11.99
N LYS A 496 18.61 -11.42 11.81
CA LYS A 496 18.18 -12.44 10.85
C LYS A 496 16.86 -13.02 11.33
N ASP A 497 15.82 -12.86 10.53
CA ASP A 497 14.51 -13.45 10.82
C ASP A 497 14.38 -14.83 10.21
N TYR A 498 13.92 -15.78 11.02
CA TYR A 498 13.54 -17.12 10.62
C TYR A 498 12.06 -17.33 10.94
N LEU A 499 11.43 -18.31 10.32
CA LEU A 499 9.98 -18.54 10.38
C LEU A 499 9.42 -18.55 11.81
N LEU A 500 10.17 -19.07 12.78
CA LEU A 500 9.73 -19.26 14.18
C LEU A 500 10.65 -18.61 15.23
N PHE A 501 11.79 -18.05 14.83
CA PHE A 501 12.75 -17.47 15.77
C PHE A 501 13.60 -16.38 15.11
N ARG A 502 14.18 -15.50 15.95
CA ARG A 502 15.16 -14.50 15.52
C ARG A 502 16.57 -15.07 15.65
N GLY A 503 17.39 -14.87 14.62
CA GLY A 503 18.80 -15.22 14.62
C GLY A 503 19.72 -14.13 15.17
N GLY A 504 21.01 -14.29 14.90
CA GLY A 504 22.03 -13.28 15.21
C GLY A 504 21.89 -12.00 14.38
N ASP A 505 22.73 -11.01 14.65
CA ASP A 505 22.78 -9.75 13.92
C ASP A 505 23.05 -9.99 12.43
N MET A 506 22.40 -9.20 11.57
CA MET A 506 22.55 -9.28 10.13
C MET A 506 23.83 -8.56 9.68
N TYR A 507 24.19 -7.49 10.39
CA TYR A 507 25.34 -6.63 10.12
C TYR A 507 26.21 -6.43 11.36
N PRO A 508 26.85 -7.50 11.91
CA PRO A 508 27.55 -7.44 13.20
C PRO A 508 28.72 -6.45 13.20
N ASP A 509 29.46 -6.36 12.09
CA ASP A 509 30.62 -5.48 12.00
C ASP A 509 30.21 -3.99 11.96
N LYS A 510 29.16 -3.64 11.21
CA LYS A 510 28.60 -2.28 11.16
C LYS A 510 28.06 -1.87 12.52
N LYS A 511 27.37 -2.78 13.19
CA LYS A 511 26.83 -2.56 14.53
C LYS A 511 27.93 -2.30 15.54
N ALA A 512 28.97 -3.15 15.57
CA ALA A 512 30.09 -3.00 16.48
C ALA A 512 30.85 -1.67 16.24
N ALA A 513 31.11 -1.31 14.98
CA ALA A 513 31.75 -0.04 14.61
C ALA A 513 30.90 1.17 15.04
N TYR A 514 29.58 1.12 14.85
CA TYR A 514 28.67 2.18 15.27
C TYR A 514 28.65 2.34 16.79
N GLU A 515 28.48 1.23 17.53
CA GLU A 515 28.46 1.22 19.00
C GLU A 515 29.78 1.76 19.56
N GLN A 516 30.92 1.30 19.05
CA GLN A 516 32.24 1.78 19.46
C GLN A 516 32.40 3.30 19.28
N LYS A 517 31.94 3.87 18.15
CA LYS A 517 32.04 5.31 17.90
C LYS A 517 31.10 6.10 18.80
N THR A 518 29.83 5.68 18.90
CA THR A 518 28.82 6.42 19.66
C THR A 518 28.97 6.30 21.17
N GLU A 519 29.60 5.23 21.70
CA GLU A 519 29.98 5.13 23.11
C GLU A 519 30.94 6.24 23.56
N ALA A 520 31.75 6.79 22.63
CA ALA A 520 32.68 7.88 22.92
C ALA A 520 32.02 9.25 22.97
N TYR A 521 30.73 9.36 22.59
CA TYR A 521 29.98 10.60 22.48
C TYR A 521 28.96 10.74 23.62
N ALA A 522 28.64 11.99 23.99
CA ALA A 522 27.54 12.26 24.91
C ALA A 522 26.23 12.48 24.14
N VAL A 523 25.18 11.80 24.53
CA VAL A 523 23.84 12.07 24.02
C VAL A 523 23.36 13.41 24.57
N MET A 524 23.00 14.34 23.69
CA MET A 524 22.36 15.60 24.07
C MET A 524 20.86 15.45 24.18
N GLU A 525 20.24 14.87 23.13
CA GLU A 525 18.79 14.69 23.07
C GLU A 525 18.46 13.53 22.13
N THR A 526 17.32 12.88 22.38
CA THR A 526 16.81 11.79 21.55
C THR A 526 15.27 11.89 21.42
N TRP A 527 14.78 11.96 20.21
CA TRP A 527 13.36 11.81 19.90
C TRP A 527 13.09 10.40 19.43
N GLN A 528 12.33 9.66 20.22
CA GLN A 528 11.92 8.30 19.88
C GLN A 528 10.82 8.37 18.81
N GLY A 529 11.16 7.98 17.59
CA GLY A 529 10.23 7.94 16.48
C GLY A 529 9.42 6.65 16.41
N LEU A 530 8.18 6.76 15.95
CA LEU A 530 7.47 5.63 15.37
C LEU A 530 8.04 5.48 13.96
N SER A 531 9.13 4.74 13.80
CA SER A 531 9.76 4.61 12.50
C SER A 531 8.81 3.89 11.53
N TYR A 532 8.50 4.56 10.44
CA TYR A 532 7.86 3.94 9.27
C TYR A 532 8.87 3.22 8.37
N GLY A 533 10.16 3.32 8.67
CA GLY A 533 11.24 2.78 7.87
C GLY A 533 11.38 1.26 7.85
N GLY A 534 10.74 0.57 8.78
CA GLY A 534 10.64 -0.89 8.69
C GLY A 534 9.23 -1.23 8.23
N GLU A 535 9.04 -1.64 7.01
CA GLU A 535 7.77 -2.20 6.47
C GLU A 535 7.15 -3.29 7.37
N TRP A 536 7.92 -3.79 8.31
CA TRP A 536 7.61 -4.78 9.33
C TRP A 536 6.72 -4.28 10.46
N LYS A 537 6.66 -2.98 10.74
CA LYS A 537 5.89 -2.44 11.88
C LYS A 537 4.39 -2.48 11.69
N TYR A 538 3.90 -2.66 10.48
CA TYR A 538 2.48 -2.91 10.21
C TYR A 538 1.99 -4.27 10.73
N ARG A 539 2.89 -5.23 10.98
CA ARG A 539 2.55 -6.51 11.63
C ARG A 539 1.85 -6.32 12.96
N ILE A 540 2.30 -5.32 13.71
CA ILE A 540 1.97 -5.13 15.11
C ILE A 540 1.13 -3.85 15.31
N GLY A 541 0.83 -3.12 14.23
CA GLY A 541 0.13 -1.82 14.29
C GLY A 541 -1.12 -1.83 15.16
N TYR A 542 -1.84 -2.93 15.18
CA TYR A 542 -2.99 -3.10 16.08
C TYR A 542 -2.59 -3.25 17.55
N PHE A 543 -1.53 -4.01 17.86
CA PHE A 543 -1.08 -4.21 19.24
C PHE A 543 -0.26 -3.02 19.74
N ASP A 544 0.57 -2.41 18.90
CA ASP A 544 1.33 -1.22 19.25
C ASP A 544 0.45 -0.01 19.54
N PHE A 545 -0.65 0.17 18.81
CA PHE A 545 -1.62 1.22 19.09
C PHE A 545 -2.20 1.10 20.52
N PHE A 546 -2.54 -0.11 20.95
CA PHE A 546 -3.06 -0.34 22.29
C PHE A 546 -1.99 -0.36 23.38
N SER A 547 -0.77 -0.82 23.08
CA SER A 547 0.32 -0.93 24.07
C SER A 547 1.11 0.37 24.28
N LYS A 548 1.19 1.24 23.28
CA LYS A 548 2.00 2.46 23.29
C LYS A 548 1.22 3.74 23.60
N SER A 549 -0.04 3.62 24.02
CA SER A 549 -0.89 4.79 24.35
C SER A 549 -0.38 5.65 25.53
N SER A 550 0.68 5.23 26.22
CA SER A 550 1.21 5.89 27.41
C SER A 550 2.57 6.58 27.25
N SER A 551 3.26 6.42 26.10
CA SER A 551 4.57 7.07 25.88
C SER A 551 4.50 8.11 24.76
N ALA A 552 5.13 9.25 24.97
CA ALA A 552 5.25 10.30 23.96
C ALA A 552 6.16 9.81 22.82
N TYR A 553 5.57 9.30 21.74
CA TYR A 553 6.28 8.97 20.51
C TYR A 553 5.99 10.03 19.46
N TYR A 554 7.03 10.35 18.70
CA TYR A 554 6.94 11.23 17.54
C TYR A 554 6.71 10.40 16.29
N VAL A 555 6.20 11.02 15.23
CA VAL A 555 6.11 10.40 13.92
C VAL A 555 7.43 10.62 13.18
N GLY A 556 7.92 9.61 12.49
CA GLY A 556 9.19 9.62 11.76
C GLY A 556 10.20 8.66 12.38
N PRO A 557 11.47 8.69 11.92
CA PRO A 557 12.55 7.91 12.51
C PRO A 557 12.92 8.47 13.88
N SER A 558 13.53 7.64 14.74
CA SER A 558 14.22 8.17 15.90
C SER A 558 15.41 9.01 15.45
N ILE A 559 15.62 10.14 16.11
CA ILE A 559 16.75 11.05 15.83
C ILE A 559 17.48 11.28 17.14
N THR A 560 18.80 11.09 17.12
CA THR A 560 19.68 11.31 18.27
C THR A 560 20.75 12.33 17.93
N ILE A 561 20.95 13.31 18.78
CA ILE A 561 22.02 14.32 18.67
C ILE A 561 23.06 14.02 19.73
N TYR A 562 24.32 13.97 19.27
CA TYR A 562 25.49 13.73 20.10
C TYR A 562 26.41 14.94 20.12
N SER A 563 27.12 15.11 21.22
CA SER A 563 28.19 16.08 21.40
C SER A 563 29.45 15.43 22.00
N VAL A 564 30.43 16.25 22.34
CA VAL A 564 31.65 15.79 23.01
C VAL A 564 31.29 15.05 24.30
N GLY A 565 31.78 13.82 24.47
CA GLY A 565 31.60 13.03 25.67
C GLY A 565 32.40 13.64 26.83
N ASN A 566 31.74 13.83 27.99
CA ASN A 566 32.40 14.21 29.25
C ASN A 566 33.15 13.02 29.81
N HIS A 567 34.21 12.56 29.15
CA HIS A 567 35.13 11.61 29.72
C HIS A 567 36.28 12.35 30.38
N GLY A 568 36.09 12.68 31.67
CA GLY A 568 37.13 13.02 32.65
C GLY A 568 37.58 14.49 32.65
N GLN A 569 36.90 15.36 33.34
CA GLN A 569 37.59 16.31 34.22
C GLN A 569 37.86 15.66 35.54
#